data_f7bffa79b5119be116b968dd8603fe17
#
_entry.id   f7bffa79b5119be116b968dd8603fe17
#
_cell.length_a   1.000
_cell.length_b   1.000
_cell.length_c   1.000
_cell.angle_alpha   90.00
_cell.angle_beta   90.00
_cell.angle_gamma   90.00
#
_symmetry.space_group_name_H-M   'P 1'
#
loop_
_entity.id
_entity.type
_entity.pdbx_description
1 polymer ?
#
loop_
_entity_poly.entity_id
_entity_poly.type
_entity_poly.pdbx_seq_one_letter_code
_entity_poly.pdbx_strand_id
1 'polypeptide(L)'
;MLKKELFFAGGDLRSAKLAEMFAQEGYIIHTYGLENYDFKNNNIIKEERLKLDDGKIISAIPFSKDDKYLNAPFAKEPISIKNLFEKAVEKEIIVGAVKQEIYDLANTNNCKLYDILDNEKLTILNVIPTAEGAIQVAMEESEETIHGNNAIVLGFGRIGKVLSKMLVGIGANVYVEARKKEDLAYINAYGYNMVDIKSLKEYLPRCKYIFNTIPHLILDKNMLEYVASDAIIIDLASKPGGVDFEYAKQKNIKAILAFGLPGRVAPYTAAKYIKETLEDIIWKGE
;
A
#
# COMPACT_ATOMS: atom_id res chain seq x y z
N MET A 1 -10.82 29.48 21.68
CA MET A 1 -10.19 28.65 20.65
C MET A 1 -11.29 27.90 19.94
N LEU A 2 -11.45 28.10 18.65
CA LEU A 2 -12.32 27.26 17.82
C LEU A 2 -11.80 25.81 17.92
N LYS A 3 -12.66 24.87 18.32
CA LYS A 3 -12.31 23.45 18.32
C LYS A 3 -12.04 23.05 16.85
N LYS A 4 -10.85 22.55 16.57
CA LYS A 4 -10.52 22.05 15.24
C LYS A 4 -11.26 20.71 15.05
N GLU A 5 -12.13 20.63 14.07
CA GLU A 5 -12.92 19.44 13.75
C GLU A 5 -12.40 18.79 12.46
N LEU A 6 -12.36 17.46 12.41
CA LEU A 6 -11.98 16.67 11.24
C LEU A 6 -13.03 15.59 10.99
N PHE A 7 -13.30 15.35 9.70
CA PHE A 7 -14.32 14.41 9.26
C PHE A 7 -13.66 13.23 8.53
N PHE A 8 -13.98 12.02 8.96
CA PHE A 8 -13.49 10.78 8.36
C PHE A 8 -14.64 10.01 7.72
N ALA A 9 -14.45 9.56 6.47
CA ALA A 9 -15.40 8.73 5.77
C ALA A 9 -14.76 7.42 5.29
N GLY A 10 -15.16 6.30 5.87
CA GLY A 10 -14.56 4.99 5.62
C GLY A 10 -13.13 4.88 6.14
N GLY A 11 -12.43 3.87 5.65
CA GLY A 11 -11.04 3.60 5.99
C GLY A 11 -10.83 2.30 6.74
N ASP A 12 -9.60 1.83 6.69
CA ASP A 12 -9.14 0.65 7.42
C ASP A 12 -8.47 1.03 8.76
N LEU A 13 -7.70 0.11 9.32
CA LEU A 13 -7.04 0.31 10.62
C LEU A 13 -6.11 1.55 10.61
N ARG A 14 -5.56 1.94 9.46
CA ARG A 14 -4.77 3.18 9.34
C ARG A 14 -5.61 4.42 9.60
N SER A 15 -6.81 4.48 9.02
CA SER A 15 -7.74 5.61 9.23
C SER A 15 -8.21 5.68 10.68
N ALA A 16 -8.48 4.54 11.32
CA ALA A 16 -8.82 4.49 12.74
C ALA A 16 -7.67 5.01 13.61
N LYS A 17 -6.42 4.56 13.36
CA LYS A 17 -5.23 5.06 14.07
C LYS A 17 -4.96 6.54 13.81
N LEU A 18 -5.18 7.01 12.60
CA LEU A 18 -5.06 8.41 12.24
C LEU A 18 -6.07 9.28 13.01
N ALA A 19 -7.32 8.83 13.10
CA ALA A 19 -8.35 9.50 13.91
C ALA A 19 -7.97 9.58 15.39
N GLU A 20 -7.43 8.47 15.96
CA GLU A 20 -6.91 8.46 17.33
C GLU A 20 -5.78 9.45 17.54
N MET A 21 -4.83 9.56 16.59
CA MET A 21 -3.70 10.50 16.69
C MET A 21 -4.18 11.96 16.73
N PHE A 22 -5.08 12.35 15.84
CA PHE A 22 -5.63 13.71 15.85
C PHE A 22 -6.48 13.99 17.10
N ALA A 23 -7.26 13.02 17.56
CA ALA A 23 -8.04 13.15 18.78
C ALA A 23 -7.16 13.35 20.03
N GLN A 24 -5.99 12.69 20.09
CA GLN A 24 -5.00 12.89 21.17
C GLN A 24 -4.40 14.31 21.16
N GLU A 25 -4.35 14.97 20.01
CA GLU A 25 -3.91 16.37 19.87
C GLU A 25 -5.03 17.39 20.11
N GLY A 26 -6.20 16.90 20.56
CA GLY A 26 -7.32 17.77 20.96
C GLY A 26 -8.29 18.13 19.84
N TYR A 27 -8.19 17.50 18.66
CA TYR A 27 -9.20 17.64 17.61
C TYR A 27 -10.48 16.90 18.00
N ILE A 28 -11.63 17.41 17.59
CA ILE A 28 -12.89 16.65 17.57
C ILE A 28 -12.95 15.93 16.24
N ILE A 29 -13.11 14.62 16.31
CA ILE A 29 -13.11 13.75 15.14
C ILE A 29 -14.52 13.17 14.93
N HIS A 30 -15.08 13.42 13.77
CA HIS A 30 -16.33 12.81 13.33
C HIS A 30 -16.00 11.63 12.39
N THR A 31 -16.51 10.45 12.68
CA THR A 31 -16.24 9.25 11.86
C THR A 31 -17.53 8.65 11.33
N TYR A 32 -17.56 8.36 10.04
CA TYR A 32 -18.60 7.61 9.35
C TYR A 32 -17.97 6.44 8.59
N GLY A 33 -18.45 5.22 8.78
CA GLY A 33 -17.86 4.00 8.21
C GLY A 33 -16.74 3.38 9.05
N LEU A 34 -16.63 3.77 10.33
CA LEU A 34 -15.72 3.20 11.33
C LEU A 34 -16.49 2.74 12.58
N GLU A 35 -17.79 2.44 12.46
CA GLU A 35 -18.69 2.16 13.58
C GLU A 35 -18.27 0.94 14.40
N ASN A 36 -17.73 -0.10 13.74
CA ASN A 36 -17.31 -1.36 14.36
C ASN A 36 -15.87 -1.31 14.93
N TYR A 37 -15.17 -0.16 14.80
CA TYR A 37 -13.89 0.02 15.49
C TYR A 37 -14.12 0.59 16.89
N ASP A 38 -13.42 0.03 17.90
CA ASP A 38 -13.57 0.44 19.31
C ASP A 38 -12.59 1.57 19.67
N PHE A 39 -13.00 2.81 19.42
CA PHE A 39 -12.24 3.99 19.82
C PHE A 39 -12.25 4.18 21.34
N LYS A 40 -11.09 4.54 21.90
CA LYS A 40 -10.95 4.81 23.34
C LYS A 40 -10.93 6.29 23.71
N ASN A 41 -10.90 7.18 22.72
CA ASN A 41 -10.83 8.64 22.93
C ASN A 41 -12.21 9.28 22.79
N ASN A 42 -12.65 10.03 23.81
CA ASN A 42 -13.96 10.69 23.84
C ASN A 42 -14.09 11.85 22.83
N ASN A 43 -12.99 12.32 22.26
CA ASN A 43 -13.02 13.30 21.17
C ASN A 43 -13.40 12.69 19.82
N ILE A 44 -13.66 11.38 19.74
CA ILE A 44 -14.07 10.71 18.53
C ILE A 44 -15.55 10.38 18.61
N ILE A 45 -16.31 10.96 17.69
CA ILE A 45 -17.76 10.83 17.58
C ILE A 45 -18.09 9.94 16.38
N LYS A 46 -18.76 8.83 16.63
CA LYS A 46 -19.26 7.94 15.57
C LYS A 46 -20.59 8.47 15.06
N GLU A 47 -20.64 8.83 13.80
CA GLU A 47 -21.81 9.40 13.16
C GLU A 47 -22.63 8.30 12.47
N GLU A 48 -23.96 8.34 12.66
CA GLU A 48 -24.88 7.41 11.97
C GLU A 48 -25.10 7.77 10.50
N ARG A 49 -24.78 8.97 10.11
CA ARG A 49 -24.83 9.47 8.74
C ARG A 49 -23.67 10.42 8.49
N LEU A 50 -23.30 10.53 7.23
CA LEU A 50 -22.27 11.45 6.82
C LEU A 50 -22.70 12.89 7.19
N LYS A 51 -22.06 13.49 8.16
CA LYS A 51 -22.12 14.92 8.46
C LYS A 51 -21.08 15.62 7.59
N LEU A 52 -21.51 16.67 6.94
CA LEU A 52 -20.72 17.43 5.99
C LEU A 52 -20.79 18.92 6.33
N ASP A 53 -20.56 19.24 7.60
CA ASP A 53 -20.36 20.59 8.03
C ASP A 53 -19.08 21.16 7.38
N ASP A 54 -18.74 22.40 7.54
CA ASP A 54 -17.60 23.03 6.84
C ASP A 54 -16.29 22.31 7.15
N GLY A 55 -15.62 21.76 6.13
CA GLY A 55 -14.33 21.10 6.29
C GLY A 55 -13.96 20.12 5.17
N LYS A 56 -12.71 19.67 5.23
CA LYS A 56 -12.18 18.63 4.35
C LYS A 56 -12.52 17.25 4.92
N ILE A 57 -12.92 16.35 4.05
CA ILE A 57 -13.20 14.95 4.40
C ILE A 57 -11.92 14.14 4.20
N ILE A 58 -11.47 13.41 5.21
CA ILE A 58 -10.40 12.44 5.10
C ILE A 58 -11.03 11.08 4.83
N SER A 59 -10.78 10.50 3.67
CA SER A 59 -11.37 9.22 3.29
C SER A 59 -10.34 8.09 3.29
N ALA A 60 -10.78 6.91 2.84
CA ALA A 60 -10.01 5.69 2.86
C ALA A 60 -8.78 5.72 1.94
N ILE A 61 -7.73 4.99 2.31
CA ILE A 61 -6.52 4.75 1.51
C ILE A 61 -6.24 3.24 1.49
N PRO A 62 -6.38 2.51 0.38
CA PRO A 62 -6.99 2.99 -0.87
C PRO A 62 -8.46 3.38 -0.68
N PHE A 63 -8.92 4.30 -1.52
CA PHE A 63 -10.29 4.83 -1.45
C PHE A 63 -11.34 3.75 -1.65
N SER A 64 -11.10 2.87 -2.62
CA SER A 64 -11.96 1.74 -2.96
C SER A 64 -11.14 0.52 -3.37
N LYS A 65 -11.77 -0.66 -3.34
CA LYS A 65 -11.22 -1.93 -3.86
C LYS A 65 -11.94 -2.40 -5.12
N ASP A 66 -13.17 -1.94 -5.34
CA ASP A 66 -14.09 -2.38 -6.40
C ASP A 66 -14.66 -1.24 -7.24
N ASP A 67 -14.24 0.00 -6.96
CA ASP A 67 -14.67 1.24 -7.60
C ASP A 67 -16.17 1.58 -7.41
N LYS A 68 -16.87 0.84 -6.52
CA LYS A 68 -18.30 1.04 -6.20
C LYS A 68 -18.54 1.47 -4.77
N TYR A 69 -17.80 0.87 -3.85
CA TYR A 69 -17.92 1.11 -2.42
C TYR A 69 -16.61 1.63 -1.83
N LEU A 70 -16.71 2.44 -0.79
CA LEU A 70 -15.53 2.84 -0.02
C LEU A 70 -14.84 1.61 0.59
N ASN A 71 -13.55 1.66 0.70
CA ASN A 71 -12.81 0.73 1.53
C ASN A 71 -13.09 1.04 3.01
N ALA A 72 -14.09 0.40 3.57
CA ALA A 72 -14.58 0.64 4.93
C ALA A 72 -14.87 -0.67 5.67
N PRO A 73 -13.84 -1.48 6.03
CA PRO A 73 -14.03 -2.78 6.67
C PRO A 73 -14.64 -2.70 8.07
N PHE A 74 -14.69 -1.51 8.68
CA PHE A 74 -15.31 -1.27 9.97
C PHE A 74 -16.70 -0.63 9.87
N ALA A 75 -17.24 -0.44 8.67
CA ALA A 75 -18.58 0.05 8.49
C ALA A 75 -19.62 -1.02 8.84
N LYS A 76 -20.79 -0.58 9.33
CA LYS A 76 -21.95 -1.47 9.52
C LYS A 76 -22.52 -1.92 8.19
N GLU A 77 -22.56 -1.03 7.21
CA GLU A 77 -23.09 -1.25 5.87
C GLU A 77 -22.13 -0.73 4.80
N PRO A 78 -22.09 -1.30 3.60
CA PRO A 78 -21.29 -0.79 2.50
C PRO A 78 -21.64 0.66 2.15
N ILE A 79 -20.63 1.52 2.04
CA ILE A 79 -20.81 2.94 1.73
C ILE A 79 -20.60 3.14 0.23
N SER A 80 -21.69 3.44 -0.50
CA SER A 80 -21.62 3.73 -1.93
C SER A 80 -20.86 5.02 -2.20
N ILE A 81 -19.88 4.97 -3.11
CA ILE A 81 -19.11 6.15 -3.57
C ILE A 81 -20.03 7.18 -4.21
N LYS A 82 -20.99 6.73 -5.01
CA LYS A 82 -21.98 7.61 -5.63
C LYS A 82 -22.75 8.39 -4.57
N ASN A 83 -23.29 7.71 -3.57
CA ASN A 83 -24.05 8.34 -2.48
C ASN A 83 -23.18 9.28 -1.63
N LEU A 84 -21.88 8.98 -1.47
CA LEU A 84 -20.95 9.86 -0.80
C LEU A 84 -20.82 11.19 -1.56
N PHE A 85 -20.57 11.13 -2.87
CA PHE A 85 -20.38 12.33 -3.68
C PHE A 85 -21.68 13.15 -3.83
N GLU A 86 -22.84 12.50 -3.96
CA GLU A 86 -24.16 13.18 -3.98
C GLU A 86 -24.40 13.99 -2.70
N LYS A 87 -23.83 13.57 -1.56
CA LYS A 87 -23.93 14.29 -0.28
C LYS A 87 -22.79 15.27 -0.04
N ALA A 88 -21.66 15.07 -0.68
CA ALA A 88 -20.43 15.85 -0.48
C ALA A 88 -20.24 16.95 -1.53
N VAL A 89 -21.35 17.49 -2.08
CA VAL A 89 -21.32 18.57 -3.07
C VAL A 89 -20.52 19.77 -2.56
N GLU A 90 -19.61 20.29 -3.42
CA GLU A 90 -18.68 21.41 -3.11
C GLU A 90 -17.66 21.12 -2.02
N LYS A 91 -17.51 19.86 -1.58
CA LYS A 91 -16.53 19.50 -0.56
C LYS A 91 -15.20 19.04 -1.18
N GLU A 92 -14.14 19.22 -0.39
CA GLU A 92 -12.82 18.68 -0.67
C GLU A 92 -12.66 17.35 0.07
N ILE A 93 -12.32 16.29 -0.67
CA ILE A 93 -12.17 14.94 -0.12
C ILE A 93 -10.72 14.49 -0.35
N ILE A 94 -10.02 14.21 0.73
CA ILE A 94 -8.68 13.62 0.69
C ILE A 94 -8.86 12.10 0.58
N VAL A 95 -8.28 11.54 -0.46
CA VAL A 95 -8.41 10.13 -0.86
C VAL A 95 -7.04 9.51 -1.08
N GLY A 96 -6.99 8.24 -1.42
CA GLY A 96 -5.75 7.60 -1.89
C GLY A 96 -6.00 6.46 -2.85
N ALA A 97 -5.18 6.39 -3.91
CA ALA A 97 -5.24 5.39 -4.96
C ALA A 97 -6.61 5.38 -5.69
N VAL A 98 -7.00 6.50 -6.24
CA VAL A 98 -8.22 6.61 -7.05
C VAL A 98 -7.91 6.49 -8.55
N LYS A 99 -8.86 5.92 -9.29
CA LYS A 99 -8.81 5.84 -10.74
C LYS A 99 -9.49 7.04 -11.39
N GLN A 100 -9.24 7.25 -12.70
CA GLN A 100 -9.81 8.38 -13.44
C GLN A 100 -11.34 8.40 -13.40
N GLU A 101 -11.98 7.24 -13.46
CA GLU A 101 -13.45 7.12 -13.43
C GLU A 101 -14.06 7.66 -12.12
N ILE A 102 -13.32 7.56 -11.01
CA ILE A 102 -13.72 8.12 -9.71
C ILE A 102 -13.57 9.65 -9.70
N TYR A 103 -12.50 10.19 -10.31
CA TYR A 103 -12.37 11.63 -10.51
C TYR A 103 -13.50 12.20 -11.35
N ASP A 104 -13.85 11.52 -12.44
CA ASP A 104 -14.94 11.95 -13.34
C ASP A 104 -16.29 11.95 -12.59
N LEU A 105 -16.54 10.92 -11.78
CA LEU A 105 -17.75 10.84 -10.95
C LEU A 105 -17.77 11.93 -9.88
N ALA A 106 -16.65 12.23 -9.23
CA ALA A 106 -16.54 13.30 -8.26
C ALA A 106 -16.80 14.68 -8.90
N ASN A 107 -16.21 14.95 -10.06
CA ASN A 107 -16.40 16.18 -10.80
C ASN A 107 -17.86 16.39 -11.22
N THR A 108 -18.57 15.32 -11.63
CA THR A 108 -20.00 15.37 -11.96
C THR A 108 -20.85 15.82 -10.77
N ASN A 109 -20.39 15.57 -9.55
CA ASN A 109 -21.05 15.97 -8.30
C ASN A 109 -20.43 17.24 -7.66
N ASN A 110 -19.60 17.97 -8.38
CA ASN A 110 -18.86 19.14 -7.87
C ASN A 110 -18.02 18.84 -6.61
N CYS A 111 -17.55 17.61 -6.44
CA CYS A 111 -16.62 17.24 -5.39
C CYS A 111 -15.17 17.38 -5.89
N LYS A 112 -14.27 17.88 -5.05
CA LYS A 112 -12.86 17.99 -5.38
C LYS A 112 -12.07 16.91 -4.64
N LEU A 113 -11.35 16.07 -5.39
CA LEU A 113 -10.52 15.02 -4.81
C LEU A 113 -9.05 15.43 -4.78
N TYR A 114 -8.38 15.10 -3.66
CA TYR A 114 -6.95 15.19 -3.49
C TYR A 114 -6.40 13.79 -3.19
N ASP A 115 -5.69 13.19 -4.14
CA ASP A 115 -5.03 11.91 -3.87
C ASP A 115 -3.74 12.15 -3.09
N ILE A 116 -3.73 11.73 -1.84
CA ILE A 116 -2.57 11.90 -0.97
C ILE A 116 -1.36 11.05 -1.42
N LEU A 117 -1.58 10.01 -2.23
CA LEU A 117 -0.51 9.17 -2.77
C LEU A 117 0.23 9.83 -3.96
N ASP A 118 -0.25 10.97 -4.47
CA ASP A 118 0.53 11.82 -5.38
C ASP A 118 1.70 12.50 -4.64
N ASN A 119 1.69 12.50 -3.31
CA ASN A 119 2.80 12.99 -2.51
C ASN A 119 3.96 11.97 -2.51
N GLU A 120 5.07 12.32 -3.17
CA GLU A 120 6.22 11.42 -3.32
C GLU A 120 6.87 11.06 -1.97
N LYS A 121 6.92 11.98 -1.00
CA LYS A 121 7.43 11.71 0.36
C LYS A 121 6.62 10.61 1.03
N LEU A 122 5.28 10.71 1.00
CA LEU A 122 4.40 9.69 1.56
C LEU A 122 4.58 8.35 0.86
N THR A 123 4.66 8.37 -0.46
CA THR A 123 4.83 7.16 -1.27
C THR A 123 6.14 6.44 -0.93
N ILE A 124 7.24 7.19 -0.75
CA ILE A 124 8.53 6.63 -0.31
C ILE A 124 8.44 6.07 1.12
N LEU A 125 7.83 6.81 2.05
CA LEU A 125 7.69 6.35 3.44
C LEU A 125 6.82 5.09 3.56
N ASN A 126 5.76 4.96 2.76
CA ASN A 126 4.92 3.77 2.71
C ASN A 126 5.63 2.52 2.16
N VAL A 127 6.77 2.68 1.51
CA VAL A 127 7.59 1.53 1.08
C VAL A 127 8.16 0.78 2.29
N ILE A 128 8.46 1.47 3.38
CA ILE A 128 9.06 0.85 4.58
C ILE A 128 8.16 -0.28 5.11
N PRO A 129 6.90 0.00 5.53
CA PRO A 129 6.01 -1.07 5.98
C PRO A 129 5.61 -2.05 4.87
N THR A 130 5.71 -1.66 3.59
CA THR A 130 5.50 -2.59 2.48
C THR A 130 6.62 -3.63 2.43
N ALA A 131 7.89 -3.21 2.56
CA ALA A 131 9.04 -4.08 2.53
C ALA A 131 9.09 -5.00 3.77
N GLU A 132 8.80 -4.46 4.97
CA GLU A 132 8.68 -5.27 6.20
C GLU A 132 7.58 -6.33 6.07
N GLY A 133 6.42 -5.94 5.54
CA GLY A 133 5.32 -6.88 5.31
C GLY A 133 5.64 -7.94 4.26
N ALA A 134 6.41 -7.63 3.24
CA ALA A 134 6.89 -8.61 2.26
C ALA A 134 7.81 -9.66 2.92
N ILE A 135 8.72 -9.20 3.79
CA ILE A 135 9.60 -10.07 4.57
C ILE A 135 8.79 -10.92 5.55
N GLN A 136 7.81 -10.34 6.23
CA GLN A 136 6.91 -11.07 7.13
C GLN A 136 6.19 -12.19 6.38
N VAL A 137 5.57 -11.89 5.23
CA VAL A 137 4.89 -12.92 4.40
C VAL A 137 5.87 -14.02 4.00
N ALA A 138 7.10 -13.67 3.58
CA ALA A 138 8.11 -14.66 3.24
C ALA A 138 8.47 -15.59 4.41
N MET A 139 8.58 -15.05 5.62
CA MET A 139 8.84 -15.82 6.85
C MET A 139 7.66 -16.70 7.26
N GLU A 140 6.44 -16.20 7.14
CA GLU A 140 5.21 -16.95 7.49
C GLU A 140 4.95 -18.13 6.56
N GLU A 141 5.35 -17.99 5.30
CA GLU A 141 5.08 -18.97 4.24
C GLU A 141 6.23 -19.97 4.01
N SER A 142 7.34 -19.81 4.72
CA SER A 142 8.53 -20.65 4.61
C SER A 142 8.81 -21.38 5.92
N GLU A 143 9.33 -22.59 5.80
CA GLU A 143 9.94 -23.34 6.93
C GLU A 143 11.44 -23.05 7.08
N GLU A 144 12.02 -22.24 6.18
CA GLU A 144 13.42 -21.89 6.16
C GLU A 144 13.63 -20.40 6.48
N THR A 145 14.81 -20.10 7.06
CA THR A 145 15.22 -18.72 7.32
C THR A 145 15.49 -17.97 6.02
N ILE A 146 15.25 -16.67 6.00
CA ILE A 146 15.72 -15.82 4.89
C ILE A 146 17.26 -15.64 4.97
N HIS A 147 17.81 -15.60 6.19
CA HIS A 147 19.25 -15.55 6.40
C HIS A 147 19.98 -16.73 5.73
N GLY A 148 21.02 -16.44 4.95
CA GLY A 148 21.81 -17.44 4.24
C GLY A 148 21.20 -17.94 2.93
N ASN A 149 19.91 -17.72 2.69
CA ASN A 149 19.24 -18.11 1.48
C ASN A 149 19.33 -17.04 0.36
N ASN A 150 19.19 -17.47 -0.89
CA ASN A 150 19.15 -16.58 -2.03
C ASN A 150 17.77 -15.94 -2.17
N ALA A 151 17.73 -14.62 -2.20
CA ALA A 151 16.53 -13.82 -2.45
C ALA A 151 16.73 -12.96 -3.69
N ILE A 152 15.78 -12.98 -4.62
CA ILE A 152 15.81 -12.10 -5.78
C ILE A 152 14.69 -11.07 -5.69
N VAL A 153 15.02 -9.81 -5.94
CA VAL A 153 14.08 -8.69 -6.05
C VAL A 153 13.99 -8.28 -7.51
N LEU A 154 12.80 -8.44 -8.09
CA LEU A 154 12.51 -8.05 -9.45
C LEU A 154 12.05 -6.59 -9.46
N GLY A 155 12.85 -5.73 -10.09
CA GLY A 155 12.69 -4.28 -10.13
C GLY A 155 13.47 -3.52 -9.05
N PHE A 156 14.07 -2.40 -9.45
CA PHE A 156 14.86 -1.52 -8.56
C PHE A 156 14.22 -0.14 -8.40
N GLY A 157 12.87 -0.14 -8.32
CA GLY A 157 12.07 1.04 -7.98
C GLY A 157 12.11 1.37 -6.48
N ARG A 158 11.15 2.19 -6.03
CA ARG A 158 11.02 2.58 -4.62
C ARG A 158 11.00 1.37 -3.67
N ILE A 159 10.13 0.38 -3.93
CA ILE A 159 10.02 -0.84 -3.11
C ILE A 159 11.30 -1.66 -3.22
N GLY A 160 11.79 -1.92 -4.44
CA GLY A 160 12.96 -2.76 -4.64
C GLY A 160 14.21 -2.26 -3.91
N LYS A 161 14.45 -0.95 -3.89
CA LYS A 161 15.58 -0.33 -3.18
C LYS A 161 15.53 -0.58 -1.66
N VAL A 162 14.38 -0.35 -1.04
CA VAL A 162 14.22 -0.51 0.41
C VAL A 162 14.21 -1.99 0.81
N LEU A 163 13.50 -2.82 0.07
CA LEU A 163 13.40 -4.26 0.31
C LEU A 163 14.78 -4.95 0.18
N SER A 164 15.55 -4.64 -0.87
CA SER A 164 16.89 -5.19 -1.05
C SER A 164 17.81 -4.85 0.13
N LYS A 165 17.75 -3.60 0.61
CA LYS A 165 18.53 -3.18 1.80
C LYS A 165 18.11 -3.96 3.06
N MET A 166 16.81 -4.16 3.28
CA MET A 166 16.33 -4.90 4.45
C MET A 166 16.73 -6.39 4.37
N LEU A 167 16.61 -7.01 3.19
CA LEU A 167 16.98 -8.41 2.96
C LEU A 167 18.48 -8.64 3.23
N VAL A 168 19.35 -7.73 2.78
CA VAL A 168 20.79 -7.80 3.14
C VAL A 168 20.98 -7.65 4.65
N GLY A 169 20.23 -6.73 5.30
CA GLY A 169 20.32 -6.50 6.75
C GLY A 169 19.97 -7.72 7.59
N ILE A 170 19.12 -8.62 7.10
CA ILE A 170 18.79 -9.89 7.76
C ILE A 170 19.66 -11.06 7.28
N GLY A 171 20.67 -10.80 6.44
CA GLY A 171 21.68 -11.77 6.03
C GLY A 171 21.30 -12.64 4.82
N ALA A 172 20.37 -12.22 3.97
CA ALA A 172 20.08 -12.88 2.70
C ALA A 172 21.20 -12.64 1.68
N ASN A 173 21.40 -13.59 0.76
CA ASN A 173 22.18 -13.38 -0.46
C ASN A 173 21.26 -12.71 -1.49
N VAL A 174 21.36 -11.38 -1.65
CA VAL A 174 20.40 -10.61 -2.43
C VAL A 174 20.85 -10.44 -3.86
N TYR A 175 19.98 -10.86 -4.78
CA TYR A 175 20.03 -10.61 -6.20
C TYR A 175 19.00 -9.53 -6.55
N VAL A 176 19.34 -8.59 -7.43
CA VAL A 176 18.43 -7.51 -7.81
C VAL A 176 18.38 -7.37 -9.33
N GLU A 177 17.20 -7.52 -9.87
CA GLU A 177 16.95 -7.34 -11.31
C GLU A 177 16.63 -5.89 -11.62
N ALA A 178 17.21 -5.37 -12.70
CA ALA A 178 16.81 -4.13 -13.32
C ALA A 178 17.07 -4.14 -14.83
N ARG A 179 16.31 -3.29 -15.55
CA ARG A 179 16.46 -3.12 -17.00
C ARG A 179 17.37 -1.96 -17.38
N LYS A 180 17.39 -0.89 -16.56
CA LYS A 180 18.15 0.32 -16.83
C LYS A 180 19.60 0.13 -16.42
N LYS A 181 20.53 0.55 -17.28
CA LYS A 181 21.98 0.45 -16.99
C LYS A 181 22.38 1.25 -15.77
N GLU A 182 21.73 2.39 -15.55
CA GLU A 182 21.95 3.25 -14.38
C GLU A 182 21.54 2.53 -13.09
N ASP A 183 20.39 1.85 -13.10
CA ASP A 183 19.95 1.05 -11.95
C ASP A 183 20.88 -0.14 -11.68
N LEU A 184 21.36 -0.82 -12.73
CA LEU A 184 22.35 -1.89 -12.60
C LEU A 184 23.66 -1.37 -12.01
N ALA A 185 24.11 -0.16 -12.37
CA ALA A 185 25.28 0.46 -11.77
C ALA A 185 25.09 0.76 -10.28
N TYR A 186 23.91 1.27 -9.88
CA TYR A 186 23.58 1.48 -8.47
C TYR A 186 23.49 0.15 -7.68
N ILE A 187 22.88 -0.89 -8.27
CA ILE A 187 22.81 -2.22 -7.65
C ILE A 187 24.20 -2.74 -7.32
N ASN A 188 25.13 -2.63 -8.27
CA ASN A 188 26.53 -3.01 -8.06
C ASN A 188 27.23 -2.11 -7.02
N ALA A 189 27.02 -0.79 -7.06
CA ALA A 189 27.61 0.15 -6.11
C ALA A 189 27.14 -0.09 -4.67
N TYR A 190 25.91 -0.60 -4.48
CA TYR A 190 25.38 -0.97 -3.17
C TYR A 190 25.82 -2.38 -2.69
N GLY A 191 26.59 -3.10 -3.51
CA GLY A 191 27.10 -4.42 -3.18
C GLY A 191 26.09 -5.56 -3.33
N TYR A 192 25.00 -5.36 -4.09
CA TYR A 192 24.04 -6.41 -4.40
C TYR A 192 24.48 -7.20 -5.64
N ASN A 193 24.05 -8.46 -5.74
CA ASN A 193 24.26 -9.25 -6.95
C ASN A 193 23.35 -8.75 -8.07
N MET A 194 23.95 -8.15 -9.09
CA MET A 194 23.25 -7.57 -10.22
C MET A 194 22.73 -8.62 -11.17
N VAL A 195 21.48 -8.49 -11.59
CA VAL A 195 20.83 -9.38 -12.59
C VAL A 195 20.24 -8.54 -13.72
N ASP A 196 20.75 -8.75 -14.94
CA ASP A 196 20.10 -8.20 -16.15
C ASP A 196 18.87 -9.04 -16.48
N ILE A 197 17.79 -8.40 -16.92
CA ILE A 197 16.54 -9.08 -17.30
C ILE A 197 16.77 -10.22 -18.31
N LYS A 198 17.75 -10.09 -19.19
CA LYS A 198 18.07 -11.09 -20.22
C LYS A 198 18.62 -12.40 -19.63
N SER A 199 19.26 -12.32 -18.46
CA SER A 199 19.82 -13.47 -17.74
C SER A 199 18.95 -13.97 -16.60
N LEU A 200 17.78 -13.36 -16.36
CA LEU A 200 16.91 -13.66 -15.22
C LEU A 200 16.65 -15.17 -15.03
N LYS A 201 16.38 -15.91 -16.14
CA LYS A 201 16.15 -17.35 -16.11
C LYS A 201 17.29 -18.18 -15.52
N GLU A 202 18.52 -17.67 -15.50
CA GLU A 202 19.70 -18.35 -14.96
C GLU A 202 19.76 -18.24 -13.42
N TYR A 203 19.08 -17.24 -12.86
CA TYR A 203 19.06 -16.95 -11.43
C TYR A 203 17.81 -17.49 -10.71
N LEU A 204 16.66 -17.55 -11.40
CA LEU A 204 15.42 -18.05 -10.82
C LEU A 204 15.55 -19.43 -10.15
N PRO A 205 16.26 -20.44 -10.76
CA PRO A 205 16.39 -21.76 -10.14
C PRO A 205 17.17 -21.79 -8.83
N ARG A 206 17.91 -20.71 -8.54
CA ARG A 206 18.79 -20.62 -7.35
C ARG A 206 18.19 -19.84 -6.20
N CYS A 207 17.03 -19.19 -6.44
CA CYS A 207 16.43 -18.27 -5.46
C CYS A 207 15.27 -18.95 -4.75
N LYS A 208 15.38 -19.07 -3.43
CA LYS A 208 14.32 -19.54 -2.56
C LYS A 208 13.19 -18.51 -2.44
N TYR A 209 13.54 -17.23 -2.39
CA TYR A 209 12.60 -16.13 -2.24
C TYR A 209 12.64 -15.22 -3.47
N ILE A 210 11.49 -15.00 -4.08
CA ILE A 210 11.33 -14.17 -5.27
C ILE A 210 10.33 -13.06 -4.94
N PHE A 211 10.79 -11.82 -4.87
CA PHE A 211 9.96 -10.65 -4.60
C PHE A 211 9.76 -9.88 -5.89
N ASN A 212 8.52 -9.81 -6.37
CA ASN A 212 8.22 -9.01 -7.55
C ASN A 212 7.70 -7.63 -7.16
N THR A 213 8.30 -6.57 -7.74
CA THR A 213 7.84 -5.18 -7.59
C THR A 213 7.44 -4.53 -8.92
N ILE A 214 7.47 -5.29 -10.01
CA ILE A 214 7.21 -4.82 -11.38
C ILE A 214 5.74 -5.03 -11.72
N PRO A 215 4.97 -3.96 -12.04
CA PRO A 215 3.53 -4.05 -12.33
C PRO A 215 3.24 -4.50 -13.78
N HIS A 216 4.06 -5.39 -14.32
CA HIS A 216 3.90 -6.01 -15.63
C HIS A 216 4.26 -7.48 -15.53
N LEU A 217 3.60 -8.32 -16.32
CA LEU A 217 3.82 -9.77 -16.34
C LEU A 217 5.28 -10.09 -16.68
N ILE A 218 6.09 -10.32 -15.66
CA ILE A 218 7.52 -10.67 -15.77
C ILE A 218 7.74 -12.15 -15.46
N LEU A 219 6.97 -12.71 -14.54
CA LEU A 219 6.95 -14.15 -14.24
C LEU A 219 5.80 -14.80 -15.00
N ASP A 220 5.92 -14.81 -16.34
CA ASP A 220 5.03 -15.52 -17.23
C ASP A 220 5.29 -17.04 -17.21
N LYS A 221 4.53 -17.81 -18.01
CA LYS A 221 4.69 -19.26 -18.14
C LYS A 221 6.13 -19.67 -18.44
N ASN A 222 6.81 -18.92 -19.33
CA ASN A 222 8.17 -19.27 -19.74
C ASN A 222 9.17 -19.05 -18.60
N MET A 223 9.02 -17.97 -17.82
CA MET A 223 9.89 -17.70 -16.68
C MET A 223 9.61 -18.62 -15.49
N LEU A 224 8.34 -18.95 -15.24
CA LEU A 224 7.94 -19.88 -14.18
C LEU A 224 8.47 -21.30 -14.38
N GLU A 225 8.81 -21.72 -15.62
CA GLU A 225 9.49 -23.00 -15.88
C GLU A 225 10.88 -23.10 -15.22
N TYR A 226 11.53 -21.96 -14.96
CA TYR A 226 12.86 -21.92 -14.34
C TYR A 226 12.80 -21.71 -12.82
N VAL A 227 11.63 -21.47 -12.26
CA VAL A 227 11.47 -21.29 -10.81
C VAL A 227 11.54 -22.63 -10.10
N ALA A 228 12.33 -22.73 -9.05
CA ALA A 228 12.41 -23.94 -8.24
C ALA A 228 11.06 -24.27 -7.60
N SER A 229 10.73 -25.55 -7.50
CA SER A 229 9.42 -26.01 -6.99
C SER A 229 9.18 -25.66 -5.52
N ASP A 230 10.23 -25.44 -4.76
CA ASP A 230 10.20 -25.04 -3.35
C ASP A 230 10.36 -23.54 -3.16
N ALA A 231 10.50 -22.75 -4.24
CA ALA A 231 10.59 -21.29 -4.15
C ALA A 231 9.27 -20.66 -3.75
N ILE A 232 9.36 -19.49 -3.11
CA ILE A 232 8.21 -18.68 -2.70
C ILE A 232 8.25 -17.37 -3.45
N ILE A 233 7.19 -17.08 -4.18
CA ILE A 233 7.01 -15.83 -4.93
C ILE A 233 6.08 -14.91 -4.14
N ILE A 234 6.54 -13.69 -3.85
CA ILE A 234 5.74 -12.63 -3.23
C ILE A 234 5.58 -11.49 -4.23
N ASP A 235 4.36 -11.30 -4.74
CA ASP A 235 4.05 -10.23 -5.68
C ASP A 235 3.55 -8.99 -4.93
N LEU A 236 4.36 -7.93 -4.96
CA LEU A 236 4.10 -6.62 -4.33
C LEU A 236 3.60 -5.59 -5.33
N ALA A 237 3.58 -5.96 -6.61
CA ALA A 237 3.24 -5.03 -7.67
C ALA A 237 1.76 -4.65 -7.63
N SER A 238 1.47 -3.39 -7.99
CA SER A 238 0.08 -2.97 -8.21
C SER A 238 -0.56 -3.74 -9.35
N LYS A 239 -1.89 -3.80 -9.37
CA LYS A 239 -2.63 -4.44 -10.47
C LYS A 239 -2.16 -3.92 -11.84
N PRO A 240 -2.01 -4.80 -12.85
CA PRO A 240 -2.46 -6.19 -12.90
C PRO A 240 -1.56 -7.21 -12.17
N GLY A 241 -0.44 -6.81 -11.60
CA GLY A 241 0.55 -7.71 -11.01
C GLY A 241 1.60 -8.17 -12.03
N GLY A 242 2.58 -8.95 -11.58
CA GLY A 242 3.68 -9.39 -12.44
C GLY A 242 3.88 -10.90 -12.52
N VAL A 243 2.93 -11.70 -12.02
CA VAL A 243 3.00 -13.17 -11.93
C VAL A 243 1.78 -13.81 -12.58
N ASP A 244 2.00 -14.85 -13.39
CA ASP A 244 0.94 -15.75 -13.86
C ASP A 244 0.59 -16.73 -12.72
N PHE A 245 -0.33 -16.32 -11.85
CA PHE A 245 -0.75 -17.10 -10.69
C PHE A 245 -1.42 -18.44 -11.07
N GLU A 246 -2.14 -18.45 -12.17
CA GLU A 246 -2.80 -19.68 -12.64
C GLU A 246 -1.74 -20.72 -13.06
N TYR A 247 -0.73 -20.29 -13.78
CA TYR A 247 0.35 -21.18 -14.18
C TYR A 247 1.25 -21.58 -13.00
N ALA A 248 1.55 -20.65 -12.08
CA ALA A 248 2.28 -20.97 -10.85
C ALA A 248 1.58 -22.07 -10.06
N LYS A 249 0.23 -21.98 -9.92
CA LYS A 249 -0.59 -23.01 -9.29
C LYS A 249 -0.52 -24.37 -10.00
N GLN A 250 -0.57 -24.37 -11.33
CA GLN A 250 -0.44 -25.62 -12.12
C GLN A 250 0.92 -26.30 -11.90
N LYS A 251 1.96 -25.51 -11.67
CA LYS A 251 3.34 -25.99 -11.40
C LYS A 251 3.60 -26.27 -9.92
N ASN A 252 2.59 -26.11 -9.04
CA ASN A 252 2.72 -26.20 -7.57
C ASN A 252 3.76 -25.23 -6.99
N ILE A 253 4.02 -24.10 -7.64
CA ILE A 253 4.87 -23.05 -7.14
C ILE A 253 4.04 -22.17 -6.20
N LYS A 254 4.52 -21.92 -4.98
CA LYS A 254 3.87 -21.04 -4.01
C LYS A 254 4.03 -19.58 -4.46
N ALA A 255 2.95 -18.97 -4.95
CA ALA A 255 2.91 -17.56 -5.35
C ALA A 255 1.82 -16.81 -4.59
N ILE A 256 2.18 -15.69 -3.98
CA ILE A 256 1.34 -14.93 -3.06
C ILE A 256 1.23 -13.49 -3.56
N LEU A 257 -0.01 -13.03 -3.71
CA LEU A 257 -0.31 -11.65 -4.02
C LEU A 257 -0.44 -10.85 -2.73
N ALA A 258 0.52 -9.98 -2.45
CA ALA A 258 0.68 -9.30 -1.17
C ALA A 258 0.26 -7.83 -1.24
N PHE A 259 -1.05 -7.57 -1.23
CA PHE A 259 -1.60 -6.22 -1.25
C PHE A 259 -1.85 -5.63 0.14
N GLY A 260 -1.79 -4.28 0.22
CA GLY A 260 -2.21 -3.53 1.40
C GLY A 260 -1.36 -3.76 2.63
N LEU A 261 -0.11 -4.19 2.46
CA LEU A 261 0.81 -4.53 3.55
C LEU A 261 0.95 -3.43 4.61
N PRO A 262 1.09 -2.12 4.28
CA PRO A 262 1.20 -1.09 5.31
C PRO A 262 0.04 -1.08 6.31
N GLY A 263 -1.19 -1.29 5.83
CA GLY A 263 -2.37 -1.35 6.70
C GLY A 263 -2.50 -2.65 7.50
N ARG A 264 -1.84 -3.72 7.07
CA ARG A 264 -1.87 -5.04 7.72
C ARG A 264 -0.79 -5.20 8.78
N VAL A 265 0.44 -4.79 8.46
CA VAL A 265 1.62 -5.12 9.28
C VAL A 265 2.04 -3.97 10.19
N ALA A 266 1.89 -2.71 9.75
CA ALA A 266 2.29 -1.54 10.52
C ALA A 266 1.29 -0.37 10.38
N PRO A 267 0.00 -0.56 10.72
CA PRO A 267 -1.04 0.44 10.51
C PRO A 267 -0.79 1.75 11.28
N TYR A 268 -0.18 1.68 12.46
CA TYR A 268 0.19 2.86 13.24
C TYR A 268 1.26 3.70 12.53
N THR A 269 2.34 3.08 12.07
CA THR A 269 3.41 3.76 11.33
C THR A 269 2.90 4.36 10.03
N ALA A 270 2.09 3.61 9.28
CA ALA A 270 1.46 4.11 8.06
C ALA A 270 0.53 5.29 8.33
N ALA A 271 -0.27 5.25 9.41
CA ALA A 271 -1.11 6.37 9.85
C ALA A 271 -0.28 7.60 10.21
N LYS A 272 0.86 7.42 10.89
CA LYS A 272 1.78 8.52 11.22
C LYS A 272 2.30 9.23 9.96
N TYR A 273 2.72 8.47 8.95
CA TYR A 273 3.18 9.06 7.67
C TYR A 273 2.06 9.81 6.93
N ILE A 274 0.83 9.27 6.96
CA ILE A 274 -0.35 9.93 6.44
C ILE A 274 -0.59 11.24 7.20
N LYS A 275 -0.55 11.22 8.54
CA LYS A 275 -0.74 12.40 9.39
C LYS A 275 0.24 13.52 9.04
N GLU A 276 1.55 13.21 9.00
CA GLU A 276 2.59 14.17 8.64
C GLU A 276 2.35 14.80 7.26
N THR A 277 1.83 14.02 6.32
CA THR A 277 1.52 14.52 4.97
C THR A 277 0.27 15.38 4.96
N LEU A 278 -0.77 15.00 5.72
CA LEU A 278 -1.99 15.80 5.88
C LEU A 278 -1.71 17.15 6.54
N GLU A 279 -0.83 17.17 7.54
CA GLU A 279 -0.40 18.41 8.19
C GLU A 279 0.25 19.38 7.19
N ASP A 280 1.08 18.84 6.28
CA ASP A 280 1.67 19.64 5.22
C ASP A 280 0.64 20.18 4.21
N ILE A 281 -0.44 19.44 3.93
CA ILE A 281 -1.48 19.82 2.97
C ILE A 281 -2.55 20.74 3.58
N ILE A 282 -3.01 20.43 4.80
CA ILE A 282 -4.14 21.10 5.42
C ILE A 282 -3.72 22.44 6.00
N TRP A 283 -2.53 22.55 6.60
CA TRP A 283 -2.11 23.73 7.38
C TRP A 283 -1.00 24.57 6.75
N LYS A 284 -0.32 24.15 5.70
CA LYS A 284 0.63 25.01 4.96
C LYS A 284 -0.03 25.88 3.87
N GLY A 285 -1.33 25.79 3.71
CA GLY A 285 -2.12 26.61 2.79
C GLY A 285 -2.82 27.78 3.48
N GLU A 286 -2.62 27.95 4.80
CA GLU A 286 -2.97 29.12 5.59
C GLU A 286 -1.67 29.92 5.90
#